data_b90f2d7d444c8ed4a2fc472493a4bbfc
#
_entry.id   b90f2d7d444c8ed4a2fc472493a4bbfc
#
_cell.length_a   1.000
_cell.length_b   1.000
_cell.length_c   1.000
_cell.angle_alpha   90.00
_cell.angle_beta   90.00
_cell.angle_gamma   90.00
#
_symmetry.space_group_name_H-M   'P 1'
#
loop_
_entity.id
_entity.type
_entity.pdbx_description
1 polymer ?
#
loop_
_entity_poly.entity_id
_entity_poly.type
_entity_poly.pdbx_seq_one_letter_code
_entity_poly.pdbx_strand_id
1 'polypeptide(L)'
;MPTSVKEMLAAANAVVPRVPPAKLREMMDTGTVLVVDVRDAPELQQSGKLKGALNVSRGMLEFRADPESPYHNPAFQRDRPIVLYCASGGRSALSGKVLAELGYGAVFNAGAFKELAEAGLPTEPA
;
A
#
# COMPACT_ATOMS: atom_id res chain seq x y z
N MET A 1 -11.60 14.32 -23.64
CA MET A 1 -10.47 13.38 -23.87
C MET A 1 -10.39 12.37 -22.73
N PRO A 2 -10.37 11.10 -23.03
CA PRO A 2 -10.25 10.10 -21.96
C PRO A 2 -8.87 10.14 -21.30
N THR A 3 -8.85 9.84 -20.01
CA THR A 3 -7.62 9.71 -19.25
C THR A 3 -7.06 8.30 -19.44
N SER A 4 -5.75 8.18 -19.60
CA SER A 4 -5.07 6.89 -19.72
C SER A 4 -4.57 6.42 -18.36
N VAL A 5 -4.28 5.12 -18.23
CA VAL A 5 -3.63 4.58 -17.02
C VAL A 5 -2.28 5.25 -16.80
N LYS A 6 -1.54 5.52 -17.88
CA LYS A 6 -0.26 6.23 -17.79
C LYS A 6 -0.42 7.59 -17.11
N GLU A 7 -1.45 8.34 -17.50
CA GLU A 7 -1.74 9.64 -16.90
C GLU A 7 -2.17 9.50 -15.43
N MET A 8 -2.98 8.49 -15.11
CA MET A 8 -3.40 8.23 -13.75
C MET A 8 -2.21 7.88 -12.85
N LEU A 9 -1.27 7.08 -13.36
CA LEU A 9 -0.06 6.74 -12.62
C LEU A 9 0.84 7.94 -12.40
N ALA A 10 0.99 8.79 -13.42
CA ALA A 10 1.77 10.01 -13.29
C ALA A 10 1.19 10.93 -12.22
N ALA A 11 -0.13 11.09 -12.20
CA ALA A 11 -0.81 11.91 -11.20
C ALA A 11 -0.63 11.31 -9.79
N ALA A 12 -0.73 9.99 -9.67
CA ALA A 12 -0.53 9.30 -8.39
C ALA A 12 0.90 9.48 -7.89
N ASN A 13 1.89 9.27 -8.74
CA ASN A 13 3.30 9.40 -8.39
C ASN A 13 3.67 10.84 -8.01
N ALA A 14 2.94 11.82 -8.50
CA ALA A 14 3.17 13.22 -8.15
C ALA A 14 2.75 13.54 -6.71
N VAL A 15 1.80 12.79 -6.15
CA VAL A 15 1.28 13.06 -4.79
C VAL A 15 1.67 12.00 -3.76
N VAL A 16 2.10 10.82 -4.19
CA VAL A 16 2.46 9.72 -3.28
C VAL A 16 3.97 9.49 -3.37
N PRO A 17 4.73 9.88 -2.32
CA PRO A 17 6.17 9.67 -2.33
C PRO A 17 6.55 8.19 -2.36
N ARG A 18 7.68 7.89 -3.01
CA ARG A 18 8.26 6.55 -2.95
C ARG A 18 9.06 6.41 -1.67
N VAL A 19 9.03 5.21 -1.10
CA VAL A 19 9.85 4.87 0.06
C VAL A 19 10.77 3.72 -0.32
N PRO A 20 12.10 3.86 -0.14
CA PRO A 20 13.02 2.77 -0.45
C PRO A 20 12.93 1.65 0.59
N PRO A 21 13.36 0.42 0.24
CA PRO A 21 13.26 -0.72 1.16
C PRO A 21 13.91 -0.49 2.53
N ALA A 22 15.08 0.14 2.58
CA ALA A 22 15.76 0.41 3.85
C ALA A 22 14.94 1.31 4.77
N LYS A 23 14.29 2.32 4.19
CA LYS A 23 13.44 3.23 4.96
C LYS A 23 12.18 2.53 5.44
N LEU A 24 11.59 1.69 4.59
CA LEU A 24 10.42 0.90 4.98
C LEU A 24 10.77 -0.01 6.15
N ARG A 25 11.95 -0.63 6.12
CA ARG A 25 12.39 -1.49 7.22
C ARG A 25 12.47 -0.72 8.53
N GLU A 26 13.02 0.50 8.51
CA GLU A 26 13.05 1.35 9.70
C GLU A 26 11.64 1.63 10.22
N MET A 27 10.71 1.96 9.32
CA MET A 27 9.32 2.24 9.70
C MET A 27 8.64 1.02 10.29
N MET A 28 8.89 -0.17 9.73
CA MET A 28 8.36 -1.42 10.27
C MET A 28 8.93 -1.72 11.65
N ASP A 29 10.21 -1.45 11.87
CA ASP A 29 10.88 -1.70 13.14
C ASP A 29 10.32 -0.81 14.26
N THR A 30 9.85 0.39 13.96
CA THR A 30 9.21 1.27 14.96
C THR A 30 7.81 0.77 15.34
N GLY A 31 7.18 -0.05 14.49
CA GLY A 31 5.88 -0.63 14.76
C GLY A 31 4.69 0.33 14.62
N THR A 32 4.91 1.57 14.18
CA THR A 32 3.82 2.56 14.05
C THR A 32 3.17 2.58 12.68
N VAL A 33 3.89 2.12 11.65
CA VAL A 33 3.40 2.15 10.26
C VAL A 33 2.39 1.03 9.98
N LEU A 34 1.37 1.35 9.21
CA LEU A 34 0.49 0.32 8.63
C LEU A 34 1.02 -0.02 7.24
N VAL A 35 1.43 -1.27 7.04
CA VAL A 35 1.87 -1.76 5.74
C VAL A 35 0.70 -2.49 5.10
N VAL A 36 0.32 -2.07 3.90
CA VAL A 36 -0.84 -2.62 3.19
C VAL A 36 -0.41 -3.22 1.87
N ASP A 37 -0.74 -4.50 1.68
CA ASP A 37 -0.57 -5.22 0.43
C ASP A 37 -1.87 -5.10 -0.36
N VAL A 38 -1.85 -4.42 -1.50
CA VAL A 38 -3.07 -4.19 -2.28
C VAL A 38 -3.24 -5.19 -3.43
N ARG A 39 -2.46 -6.29 -3.41
CA ARG A 39 -2.63 -7.38 -4.37
C ARG A 39 -3.86 -8.21 -4.01
N ASP A 40 -4.26 -9.07 -4.94
CA ASP A 40 -5.36 -10.00 -4.70
C ASP A 40 -4.87 -11.23 -3.94
N ALA A 41 -5.76 -11.84 -3.15
CA ALA A 41 -5.41 -12.96 -2.28
C ALA A 41 -4.67 -14.11 -2.99
N PRO A 42 -5.03 -14.53 -4.21
CA PRO A 42 -4.27 -15.58 -4.90
C PRO A 42 -2.79 -15.24 -5.13
N GLU A 43 -2.47 -13.97 -5.32
CA GLU A 43 -1.06 -13.55 -5.48
C GLU A 43 -0.27 -13.77 -4.20
N LEU A 44 -0.89 -13.46 -3.04
CA LEU A 44 -0.24 -13.70 -1.75
C LEU A 44 -0.05 -15.18 -1.47
N GLN A 45 -1.02 -16.00 -1.85
CA GLN A 45 -0.93 -17.44 -1.68
C GLN A 45 0.24 -18.05 -2.45
N GLN A 46 0.56 -17.49 -3.61
CA GLN A 46 1.67 -17.97 -4.44
C GLN A 46 3.04 -17.49 -3.96
N SER A 47 3.14 -16.25 -3.50
CA SER A 47 4.42 -15.61 -3.23
C SER A 47 4.67 -15.30 -1.76
N GLY A 48 3.65 -15.38 -0.90
CA GLY A 48 3.73 -14.83 0.45
C GLY A 48 3.54 -13.31 0.44
N LYS A 49 3.79 -12.70 1.59
CA LYS A 49 3.61 -11.25 1.79
C LYS A 49 4.69 -10.72 2.74
N LEU A 50 4.83 -9.43 2.87
CA LEU A 50 5.68 -8.85 3.91
C LEU A 50 5.09 -9.20 5.26
N LYS A 51 5.96 -9.52 6.22
CA LYS A 51 5.55 -9.93 7.56
C LYS A 51 4.74 -8.82 8.22
N GLY A 52 3.55 -9.17 8.70
CA GLY A 52 2.66 -8.24 9.37
C GLY A 52 1.85 -7.32 8.45
N ALA A 53 2.01 -7.43 7.14
CA ALA A 53 1.25 -6.61 6.21
C ALA A 53 -0.23 -7.00 6.21
N LEU A 54 -1.09 -5.99 6.14
CA LEU A 54 -2.52 -6.17 5.99
C LEU A 54 -2.84 -6.29 4.51
N ASN A 55 -3.53 -7.35 4.11
CA ASN A 55 -3.97 -7.49 2.72
C ASN A 55 -5.34 -6.84 2.55
N VAL A 56 -5.38 -5.81 1.72
CA VAL A 56 -6.62 -5.19 1.29
C VAL A 56 -6.52 -5.03 -0.22
N SER A 57 -7.25 -5.85 -0.98
CA SER A 57 -7.18 -5.75 -2.44
C SER A 57 -7.59 -4.37 -2.91
N ARG A 58 -7.02 -3.92 -4.02
CA ARG A 58 -7.29 -2.57 -4.55
C ARG A 58 -8.79 -2.30 -4.68
N GLY A 59 -9.57 -3.31 -5.06
CA GLY A 59 -11.03 -3.17 -5.24
C GLY A 59 -11.79 -2.90 -3.95
N MET A 60 -11.22 -3.21 -2.78
CA MET A 60 -11.88 -2.99 -1.49
C MET A 60 -11.28 -1.84 -0.69
N LEU A 61 -10.25 -1.19 -1.22
CA LEU A 61 -9.47 -0.23 -0.44
C LEU A 61 -10.32 0.91 0.12
N GLU A 62 -11.11 1.57 -0.71
CA GLU A 62 -11.93 2.69 -0.27
C GLU A 62 -12.89 2.27 0.83
N PHE A 63 -13.49 1.10 0.68
CA PHE A 63 -14.47 0.59 1.65
C PHE A 63 -13.82 0.25 3.00
N ARG A 64 -12.58 -0.22 2.98
CA ARG A 64 -11.86 -0.54 4.22
C ARG A 64 -11.27 0.70 4.88
N ALA A 65 -10.93 1.72 4.10
CA ALA A 65 -10.24 2.90 4.59
C ALA A 65 -11.15 4.05 5.00
N ASP A 66 -12.36 4.14 4.47
CA ASP A 66 -13.29 5.19 4.82
C ASP A 66 -13.96 4.91 6.16
N PRO A 67 -13.75 5.75 7.20
CA PRO A 67 -14.38 5.53 8.51
C PRO A 67 -15.90 5.52 8.48
N GLU A 68 -16.52 6.10 7.46
CA GLU A 68 -17.98 6.09 7.33
C GLU A 68 -18.51 4.86 6.62
N SER A 69 -17.63 4.04 6.04
CA SER A 69 -18.02 2.81 5.36
C SER A 69 -18.39 1.72 6.38
N PRO A 70 -19.44 0.91 6.12
CA PRO A 70 -19.76 -0.22 6.98
C PRO A 70 -18.68 -1.31 6.98
N TYR A 71 -17.74 -1.25 6.03
CA TYR A 71 -16.64 -2.22 5.91
C TYR A 71 -15.31 -1.67 6.43
N HIS A 72 -15.34 -0.55 7.14
CA HIS A 72 -14.12 0.09 7.65
C HIS A 72 -13.30 -0.84 8.52
N ASN A 73 -11.99 -0.91 8.25
CA ASN A 73 -11.03 -1.62 9.08
C ASN A 73 -10.35 -0.61 9.99
N PRO A 74 -10.45 -0.78 11.33
CA PRO A 74 -9.92 0.21 12.28
C PRO A 74 -8.38 0.34 12.26
N ALA A 75 -7.65 -0.54 11.55
CA ALA A 75 -6.22 -0.35 11.36
C ALA A 75 -5.91 0.92 10.56
N PHE A 76 -6.84 1.36 9.71
CA PHE A 76 -6.71 2.61 8.97
C PHE A 76 -7.06 3.79 9.86
N GLN A 77 -6.04 4.53 10.27
CA GLN A 77 -6.17 5.73 11.10
C GLN A 77 -5.47 6.88 10.38
N ARG A 78 -6.15 8.03 10.26
CA ARG A 78 -5.65 9.16 9.48
C ARG A 78 -4.33 9.74 9.97
N ASP A 79 -4.02 9.58 11.25
CA ASP A 79 -2.76 10.03 11.85
C ASP A 79 -1.65 8.98 11.80
N ARG A 80 -1.94 7.80 11.25
CA ARG A 80 -0.98 6.71 11.16
C ARG A 80 -0.31 6.72 9.78
N PRO A 81 1.03 6.62 9.70
CA PRO A 81 1.70 6.45 8.40
C PRO A 81 1.27 5.14 7.74
N ILE A 82 1.01 5.20 6.44
CA ILE A 82 0.61 4.03 5.65
C ILE A 82 1.57 3.85 4.49
N VAL A 83 2.11 2.64 4.35
CA VAL A 83 2.95 2.27 3.22
C VAL A 83 2.25 1.16 2.44
N LEU A 84 2.13 1.36 1.14
CA LEU A 84 1.45 0.43 0.25
C LEU A 84 2.44 -0.22 -0.70
N TYR A 85 2.21 -1.47 -1.05
CA TYR A 85 2.95 -2.15 -2.12
C TYR A 85 2.03 -3.08 -2.90
N CYS A 86 2.48 -3.47 -4.08
CA CYS A 86 1.76 -4.46 -4.90
C CYS A 86 2.79 -5.28 -5.69
N ALA A 87 2.40 -5.86 -6.82
CA ALA A 87 3.33 -6.67 -7.61
C ALA A 87 4.35 -5.81 -8.36
N SER A 88 3.92 -4.67 -8.91
CA SER A 88 4.77 -3.81 -9.76
C SER A 88 4.85 -2.35 -9.32
N GLY A 89 4.05 -1.95 -8.34
CA GLY A 89 4.00 -0.57 -7.85
C GLY A 89 2.89 0.29 -8.44
N GLY A 90 2.17 -0.20 -9.45
CA GLY A 90 1.10 0.57 -10.10
C GLY A 90 -0.17 0.64 -9.28
N ARG A 91 -0.69 -0.50 -8.84
CA ARG A 91 -1.89 -0.53 -8.00
C ARG A 91 -1.66 0.21 -6.69
N SER A 92 -0.46 0.10 -6.12
CA SER A 92 -0.12 0.80 -4.87
C SER A 92 0.00 2.31 -5.06
N ALA A 93 0.48 2.76 -6.22
CA ALA A 93 0.51 4.19 -6.53
C ALA A 93 -0.92 4.76 -6.58
N LEU A 94 -1.81 4.12 -7.33
CA LEU A 94 -3.21 4.54 -7.42
C LEU A 94 -3.90 4.48 -6.07
N SER A 95 -3.61 3.44 -5.29
CA SER A 95 -4.14 3.27 -3.93
C SER A 95 -3.72 4.42 -3.02
N GLY A 96 -2.46 4.83 -3.09
CA GLY A 96 -1.96 5.92 -2.28
C GLY A 96 -2.65 7.24 -2.59
N LYS A 97 -2.89 7.51 -3.87
CA LYS A 97 -3.61 8.73 -4.26
C LYS A 97 -5.03 8.75 -3.68
N VAL A 98 -5.72 7.61 -3.74
CA VAL A 98 -7.07 7.48 -3.17
C VAL A 98 -7.05 7.72 -1.66
N LEU A 99 -6.08 7.13 -0.95
CA LEU A 99 -5.98 7.34 0.50
C LEU A 99 -5.71 8.80 0.83
N ALA A 100 -4.88 9.49 0.05
CA ALA A 100 -4.64 10.92 0.25
C ALA A 100 -5.96 11.71 0.10
N GLU A 101 -6.77 11.36 -0.88
CA GLU A 101 -8.08 11.98 -1.09
C GLU A 101 -9.04 11.70 0.08
N LEU A 102 -8.91 10.53 0.72
CA LEU A 102 -9.70 10.16 1.90
C LEU A 102 -9.18 10.82 3.20
N GLY A 103 -8.14 11.64 3.13
CA GLY A 103 -7.66 12.40 4.26
C GLY A 103 -6.47 11.83 5.01
N TYR A 104 -5.83 10.79 4.47
CA TYR A 104 -4.62 10.22 5.08
C TYR A 104 -3.42 11.10 4.74
N GLY A 105 -2.72 11.61 5.76
CA GLY A 105 -1.69 12.62 5.58
C GLY A 105 -0.29 12.09 5.28
N ALA A 106 -0.02 10.82 5.60
CA ALA A 106 1.31 10.24 5.42
C ALA A 106 1.17 8.89 4.70
N VAL A 107 1.16 8.93 3.37
CA VAL A 107 0.96 7.75 2.52
C VAL A 107 2.16 7.62 1.58
N PHE A 108 2.72 6.42 1.49
CA PHE A 108 3.92 6.14 0.70
C PHE A 108 3.74 4.89 -0.14
N ASN A 109 4.43 4.84 -1.28
CA ASN A 109 4.44 3.68 -2.16
C ASN A 109 5.81 2.99 -2.09
N ALA A 110 5.82 1.74 -1.63
CA ALA A 110 7.05 0.95 -1.56
C ALA A 110 7.34 0.17 -2.84
N GLY A 111 6.38 0.10 -3.76
CA GLY A 111 6.60 -0.51 -5.08
C GLY A 111 6.31 -1.99 -5.14
N ALA A 112 7.25 -2.76 -5.65
CA ALA A 112 7.07 -4.16 -6.02
C ALA A 112 7.47 -5.11 -4.89
N PHE A 113 6.60 -6.06 -4.55
CA PHE A 113 6.85 -7.06 -3.51
C PHE A 113 8.18 -7.81 -3.76
N LYS A 114 8.43 -8.22 -5.00
CA LYS A 114 9.64 -8.97 -5.33
C LYS A 114 10.91 -8.19 -4.97
N GLU A 115 10.93 -6.91 -5.28
CA GLU A 115 12.07 -6.05 -4.96
C GLU A 115 12.26 -5.91 -3.45
N LEU A 116 11.15 -5.79 -2.71
CA LEU A 116 11.20 -5.69 -1.25
C LEU A 116 11.74 -6.98 -0.64
N ALA A 117 11.27 -8.13 -1.11
CA ALA A 117 11.74 -9.43 -0.63
C ALA A 117 13.23 -9.63 -0.97
N GLU A 118 13.65 -9.26 -2.17
CA GLU A 118 15.06 -9.37 -2.60
C GLU A 118 15.97 -8.43 -1.79
N ALA A 119 15.43 -7.31 -1.32
CA ALA A 119 16.16 -6.37 -0.47
C ALA A 119 16.28 -6.86 0.98
N GLY A 120 15.69 -8.00 1.31
CA GLY A 120 15.84 -8.62 2.62
C GLY A 120 14.78 -8.28 3.64
N LEU A 121 13.67 -7.64 3.25
CA LEU A 121 12.59 -7.39 4.19
C LEU A 121 11.94 -8.73 4.60
N PRO A 122 11.55 -8.88 5.87
CA PRO A 122 10.95 -10.14 6.33
C PRO A 122 9.63 -10.43 5.64
N THR A 123 9.43 -11.69 5.25
CA THR A 123 8.22 -12.15 4.58
C THR A 123 7.61 -13.32 5.37
N GLU A 124 6.35 -13.63 5.07
CA GLU A 124 5.64 -14.74 5.67
C GLU A 124 4.63 -15.31 4.68
N PRO A 125 4.21 -16.57 4.83
CA PRO A 125 3.12 -17.12 4.02
C PRO A 125 1.83 -16.33 4.23
N ALA A 126 0.99 -16.33 3.22
CA ALA A 126 -0.30 -15.67 3.31
C ALA A 126 -1.28 -16.44 4.21
#